data_cf30b3f3d236180d638741e1dcc180c0
#
_entry.id   cf30b3f3d236180d638741e1dcc180c0
#
_cell.length_a   1.000
_cell.length_b   1.000
_cell.length_c   1.000
_cell.angle_alpha   90.00
_cell.angle_beta   90.00
_cell.angle_gamma   90.00
#
_symmetry.space_group_name_H-M   'P 1'
#
loop_
_entity.id
_entity.type
_entity.pdbx_description
1 polymer ?
#
loop_
_entity_poly.entity_id
_entity_poly.type
_entity_poly.pdbx_seq_one_letter_code
_entity_poly.pdbx_strand_id
1 'polypeptide(L)'
;MWHSLRLRLLLATILVVLVAVGVTAFVAGRRTTGEFQRYVEHGGVMRYRRFAPLLTNSYLVNQGWSGVQLEVERLGQITGHRIVVADVQGRIVGDSERSLIGKSVGAYWPPPASSLVVGETRVGSLFVDPIPPPDPNEAEVAFLSGVRRSLLFGAGIACLVAVVVTLGLSSRIVRPVEQLTVAAWRMEKGDLTARVHVHSKDEIGQLAHAFNAMAESLAQQEQLRRNLVGDVAHELRTPLTNLRGYLEAARDGLLKPDAALVDNLYEETMLLSRLVADLQDLAQAEAGQLTLIRQPASLAEIVGRTVAVLQPQADAKGLILRVALPSDLPQVEVDPERIGQVLRNLLHNALAHTPSGGEISIAACVRDQEVVVSVRDTGIGIEPEHLPRVFDRFYRVDKSRSRQTGGAGLGLTIVKQLVVAHGGTVSVESKPGQGSTFTFTLPVVRRN
;
A
#
# COMPACT_ATOMS: atom_id res chain seq x y z
N MET A 1 10.74 17.72 19.02
CA MET A 1 9.29 17.55 19.23
C MET A 1 8.39 18.10 18.11
N TRP A 2 8.86 18.99 17.23
CA TRP A 2 8.06 19.63 16.16
C TRP A 2 7.93 18.81 14.85
N HIS A 3 8.53 17.60 14.77
CA HIS A 3 8.54 16.76 13.57
C HIS A 3 7.47 15.67 13.54
N SER A 4 6.62 15.53 14.56
CA SER A 4 5.58 14.52 14.50
C SER A 4 4.47 14.95 13.53
N LEU A 5 4.18 14.11 12.56
CA LEU A 5 3.11 14.31 11.58
C LEU A 5 1.76 14.60 12.27
N ARG A 6 1.56 14.00 13.44
CA ARG A 6 0.35 14.20 14.29
C ARG A 6 0.20 15.65 14.72
N LEU A 7 1.27 16.26 15.24
CA LEU A 7 1.23 17.65 15.71
C LEU A 7 0.99 18.61 14.54
N ARG A 8 1.63 18.36 13.40
CA ARG A 8 1.42 19.18 12.19
C ARG A 8 -0.01 19.10 11.66
N LEU A 9 -0.60 17.89 11.60
CA LEU A 9 -1.99 17.70 11.20
C LEU A 9 -2.95 18.37 12.19
N LEU A 10 -2.72 18.24 13.49
CA LEU A 10 -3.53 18.88 14.53
C LEU A 10 -3.47 20.41 14.43
N LEU A 11 -2.28 20.96 14.29
CA LEU A 11 -2.10 22.42 14.13
C LEU A 11 -2.72 22.91 12.82
N ALA A 12 -2.56 22.20 11.72
CA ALA A 12 -3.15 22.56 10.43
C ALA A 12 -4.69 22.55 10.47
N THR A 13 -5.30 21.51 11.05
CA THR A 13 -6.78 21.44 11.19
C THR A 13 -7.32 22.52 12.13
N ILE A 14 -6.68 22.77 13.25
CA ILE A 14 -7.08 23.87 14.15
C ILE A 14 -6.96 25.22 13.45
N LEU A 15 -5.87 25.45 12.72
CA LEU A 15 -5.67 26.69 11.97
C LEU A 15 -6.78 26.90 10.91
N VAL A 16 -7.09 25.87 10.13
CA VAL A 16 -8.17 25.94 9.12
C VAL A 16 -9.51 26.27 9.77
N VAL A 17 -9.85 25.62 10.89
CA VAL A 17 -11.10 25.88 11.62
C VAL A 17 -11.12 27.32 12.17
N LEU A 18 -10.02 27.79 12.77
CA LEU A 18 -9.93 29.16 13.29
C LEU A 18 -10.09 30.20 12.19
N VAL A 19 -9.44 30.00 11.03
CA VAL A 19 -9.58 30.89 9.87
C VAL A 19 -11.02 30.87 9.35
N ALA A 20 -11.62 29.71 9.17
CA ALA A 20 -13.00 29.58 8.68
C ALA A 20 -14.00 30.27 9.62
N VAL A 21 -13.88 30.03 10.92
CA VAL A 21 -14.72 30.67 11.95
C VAL A 21 -14.48 32.18 11.99
N GLY A 22 -13.21 32.63 11.93
CA GLY A 22 -12.86 34.03 11.92
C GLY A 22 -13.44 34.77 10.71
N VAL A 23 -13.35 34.20 9.52
CA VAL A 23 -13.93 34.76 8.29
C VAL A 23 -15.46 34.83 8.42
N THR A 24 -16.10 33.75 8.87
CA THR A 24 -17.56 33.70 9.06
C THR A 24 -18.04 34.74 10.07
N ALA A 25 -17.35 34.85 11.20
CA ALA A 25 -17.66 35.83 12.22
C ALA A 25 -17.48 37.30 11.71
N PHE A 26 -16.43 37.55 10.95
CA PHE A 26 -16.17 38.86 10.34
C PHE A 26 -17.26 39.26 9.32
N VAL A 27 -17.60 38.34 8.41
CA VAL A 27 -18.64 38.56 7.38
C VAL A 27 -20.01 38.73 8.03
N ALA A 28 -20.37 37.84 8.96
CA ALA A 28 -21.62 37.94 9.69
C ALA A 28 -21.73 39.26 10.49
N GLY A 29 -20.66 39.63 11.21
CA GLY A 29 -20.64 40.86 11.98
C GLY A 29 -20.86 42.11 11.10
N ARG A 30 -20.13 42.23 9.97
CA ARG A 30 -20.30 43.35 9.04
C ARG A 30 -21.68 43.43 8.40
N ARG A 31 -22.23 42.33 7.95
CA ARG A 31 -23.58 42.30 7.33
C ARG A 31 -24.66 42.60 8.34
N THR A 32 -24.62 41.99 9.51
CA THR A 32 -25.67 42.12 10.53
C THR A 32 -25.71 43.58 11.03
N THR A 33 -24.59 44.23 11.29
CA THR A 33 -24.55 45.64 11.74
C THR A 33 -25.10 46.58 10.64
N GLY A 34 -24.71 46.39 9.37
CA GLY A 34 -25.17 47.21 8.26
C GLY A 34 -26.66 47.04 7.93
N GLU A 35 -27.19 45.84 8.00
CA GLU A 35 -28.62 45.56 7.77
C GLU A 35 -29.51 46.09 8.92
N PHE A 36 -29.03 45.99 10.16
CA PHE A 36 -29.74 46.49 11.33
C PHE A 36 -29.80 48.02 11.32
N GLN A 37 -28.72 48.72 10.99
CA GLN A 37 -28.78 50.21 10.85
C GLN A 37 -29.77 50.63 9.76
N ARG A 38 -29.78 49.98 8.59
CA ARG A 38 -30.78 50.28 7.54
C ARG A 38 -32.20 50.00 8.00
N TYR A 39 -32.44 48.93 8.77
CA TYR A 39 -33.75 48.63 9.31
C TYR A 39 -34.24 49.68 10.29
N VAL A 40 -33.36 50.19 11.18
CA VAL A 40 -33.69 51.26 12.12
C VAL A 40 -33.97 52.56 11.40
N GLU A 41 -33.11 52.95 10.42
CA GLU A 41 -33.32 54.16 9.62
C GLU A 41 -34.63 54.15 8.83
N HIS A 42 -34.94 53.02 8.14
CA HIS A 42 -36.17 52.90 7.34
C HIS A 42 -37.40 52.71 8.21
N GLY A 43 -37.28 52.06 9.34
CA GLY A 43 -38.41 51.86 10.30
C GLY A 43 -38.89 53.16 10.90
N GLY A 44 -37.99 54.15 11.14
CA GLY A 44 -38.33 55.48 11.58
C GLY A 44 -39.21 56.23 10.57
N VAL A 45 -38.78 56.27 9.31
CA VAL A 45 -39.52 57.02 8.25
C VAL A 45 -40.89 56.39 7.95
N MET A 46 -41.01 55.03 7.92
CA MET A 46 -42.28 54.37 7.70
C MET A 46 -43.30 54.66 8.82
N ARG A 47 -42.92 54.87 10.03
CA ARG A 47 -43.81 55.17 11.16
C ARG A 47 -44.54 56.44 10.96
N TYR A 48 -43.90 57.47 10.35
CA TYR A 48 -44.52 58.79 10.14
C TYR A 48 -45.33 58.86 8.85
N ARG A 49 -45.11 57.98 7.88
CA ARG A 49 -45.89 57.90 6.64
C ARG A 49 -47.37 57.64 6.88
N ARG A 50 -47.74 56.99 7.97
CA ARG A 50 -49.13 56.74 8.37
C ARG A 50 -49.90 58.01 8.77
N PHE A 51 -49.21 59.12 9.02
CA PHE A 51 -49.89 60.41 9.33
C PHE A 51 -50.19 61.21 8.06
N ALA A 52 -49.67 60.87 6.90
CA ALA A 52 -49.95 61.54 5.65
C ALA A 52 -51.43 61.55 5.30
N PRO A 53 -52.22 60.45 5.46
CA PRO A 53 -53.65 60.45 5.19
C PRO A 53 -54.44 61.40 6.12
N LEU A 54 -54.03 61.53 7.39
CA LEU A 54 -54.69 62.45 8.32
C LEU A 54 -54.50 63.89 7.90
N LEU A 55 -53.31 64.29 7.54
CA LEU A 55 -52.98 65.60 7.11
C LEU A 55 -53.56 65.97 5.73
N THR A 56 -53.64 65.02 4.81
CA THR A 56 -54.30 65.20 3.52
C THR A 56 -55.82 65.31 3.66
N ASN A 57 -56.44 64.54 4.58
CA ASN A 57 -57.84 64.73 4.89
C ASN A 57 -58.18 66.07 5.51
N SER A 58 -57.31 66.58 6.42
CA SER A 58 -57.47 67.95 6.98
C SER A 58 -57.38 69.01 5.87
N TYR A 59 -56.45 68.83 4.87
CA TYR A 59 -56.39 69.72 3.72
C TYR A 59 -57.65 69.69 2.85
N LEU A 60 -58.25 68.53 2.63
CA LEU A 60 -59.46 68.37 1.84
C LEU A 60 -60.70 68.99 2.53
N VAL A 61 -60.86 68.74 3.82
CA VAL A 61 -62.03 69.25 4.60
C VAL A 61 -61.99 70.78 4.68
N ASN A 62 -60.82 71.38 4.85
CA ASN A 62 -60.65 72.81 4.99
C ASN A 62 -60.37 73.55 3.66
N GLN A 63 -60.48 72.84 2.52
CA GLN A 63 -60.17 73.35 1.17
C GLN A 63 -58.83 74.11 1.11
N GLY A 64 -57.81 73.67 1.89
CA GLY A 64 -56.46 74.30 2.00
C GLY A 64 -55.81 73.97 3.33
N TRP A 65 -54.68 74.64 3.61
CA TRP A 65 -53.91 74.40 4.81
C TRP A 65 -54.43 75.14 6.05
N SER A 66 -55.56 75.83 5.98
CA SER A 66 -56.16 76.52 7.13
C SER A 66 -56.65 75.45 8.12
N GLY A 67 -56.15 75.50 9.37
CA GLY A 67 -56.49 74.52 10.41
C GLY A 67 -55.51 73.39 10.60
N VAL A 68 -54.55 73.14 9.66
CA VAL A 68 -53.57 72.07 9.77
C VAL A 68 -52.69 72.20 11.00
N GLN A 69 -52.49 73.40 11.50
CA GLN A 69 -51.64 73.69 12.67
C GLN A 69 -52.09 72.91 13.92
N LEU A 70 -53.36 72.81 14.19
CA LEU A 70 -53.88 72.08 15.35
C LEU A 70 -53.59 70.58 15.26
N GLU A 71 -53.71 70.02 14.05
CA GLU A 71 -53.41 68.58 13.82
C GLU A 71 -51.90 68.32 13.94
N VAL A 72 -51.06 69.22 13.43
CA VAL A 72 -49.59 69.10 13.52
C VAL A 72 -49.13 69.20 14.98
N GLU A 73 -49.72 70.05 15.78
CA GLU A 73 -49.45 70.18 17.24
C GLU A 73 -49.84 68.91 17.97
N ARG A 74 -51.01 68.35 17.70
CA ARG A 74 -51.44 67.06 18.28
C ARG A 74 -50.51 65.91 17.91
N LEU A 75 -50.12 65.83 16.65
CA LEU A 75 -49.17 64.81 16.19
C LEU A 75 -47.80 64.99 16.83
N GLY A 76 -47.33 66.23 17.00
CA GLY A 76 -46.09 66.54 17.72
C GLY A 76 -46.16 66.05 19.18
N GLN A 77 -47.27 66.32 19.88
CA GLN A 77 -47.45 65.87 21.27
C GLN A 77 -47.52 64.34 21.40
N ILE A 78 -48.23 63.69 20.47
CA ILE A 78 -48.35 62.21 20.48
C ILE A 78 -47.05 61.53 20.15
N THR A 79 -46.29 62.07 19.22
CA THR A 79 -45.06 61.45 18.74
C THR A 79 -43.81 61.81 19.52
N GLY A 80 -43.84 62.93 20.25
CA GLY A 80 -42.70 63.51 20.94
C GLY A 80 -41.62 64.11 20.00
N HIS A 81 -41.97 64.29 18.70
CA HIS A 81 -41.04 64.80 17.70
C HIS A 81 -41.64 66.02 17.04
N ARG A 82 -40.75 66.90 16.58
CA ARG A 82 -41.18 68.07 15.83
C ARG A 82 -41.66 67.65 14.46
N ILE A 83 -42.87 68.00 14.17
CA ILE A 83 -43.56 67.71 12.89
C ILE A 83 -43.76 69.03 12.18
N VAL A 84 -43.39 69.07 10.92
CA VAL A 84 -43.54 70.29 10.09
C VAL A 84 -44.18 69.85 8.77
N VAL A 85 -45.20 70.67 8.35
CA VAL A 85 -45.90 70.49 7.07
C VAL A 85 -45.60 71.71 6.23
N ALA A 86 -45.18 71.52 4.99
CA ALA A 86 -44.95 72.55 4.01
C ALA A 86 -45.90 72.37 2.78
N ASP A 87 -46.28 73.48 2.19
CA ASP A 87 -47.05 73.50 0.93
C ASP A 87 -46.19 73.09 -0.30
N VAL A 88 -46.76 73.13 -1.47
CA VAL A 88 -46.05 72.79 -2.74
C VAL A 88 -44.97 73.81 -3.10
N GLN A 89 -45.02 75.05 -2.57
CA GLN A 89 -44.01 76.10 -2.73
C GLN A 89 -42.89 76.00 -1.67
N GLY A 90 -43.00 75.02 -0.75
CA GLY A 90 -42.02 74.83 0.32
C GLY A 90 -42.19 75.84 1.48
N ARG A 91 -43.32 76.50 1.59
CA ARG A 91 -43.66 77.38 2.74
C ARG A 91 -44.27 76.52 3.86
N ILE A 92 -43.78 76.65 5.07
CA ILE A 92 -44.26 75.94 6.25
C ILE A 92 -45.65 76.43 6.62
N VAL A 93 -46.64 75.58 6.55
CA VAL A 93 -48.02 75.85 6.85
C VAL A 93 -48.47 75.29 8.20
N GLY A 94 -47.66 74.38 8.79
CA GLY A 94 -47.88 73.85 10.13
C GLY A 94 -46.53 73.44 10.76
N ASP A 95 -46.36 73.77 12.04
CA ASP A 95 -45.21 73.38 12.82
C ASP A 95 -45.64 73.18 14.28
N SER A 96 -45.32 71.94 14.78
CA SER A 96 -45.71 71.54 16.13
C SER A 96 -45.18 72.43 17.22
N GLU A 97 -44.09 73.20 16.99
CA GLU A 97 -43.49 74.15 17.89
C GLU A 97 -43.81 75.63 17.56
N ARG A 98 -44.60 75.88 16.53
CA ARG A 98 -45.03 77.22 16.05
C ARG A 98 -43.94 78.19 15.62
N SER A 99 -42.64 77.84 15.70
CA SER A 99 -41.53 78.74 15.50
C SER A 99 -41.15 79.02 14.03
N LEU A 100 -41.62 78.18 13.11
CA LEU A 100 -41.27 78.20 11.69
C LEU A 100 -42.45 78.47 10.75
N ILE A 101 -43.64 78.70 11.22
CA ILE A 101 -44.83 78.94 10.39
C ILE A 101 -44.60 80.19 9.51
N GLY A 102 -44.92 80.06 8.20
CA GLY A 102 -44.73 81.08 7.20
C GLY A 102 -43.31 81.18 6.63
N LYS A 103 -42.31 80.53 7.18
CA LYS A 103 -40.94 80.43 6.64
C LYS A 103 -40.85 79.43 5.55
N SER A 104 -39.81 79.49 4.69
CA SER A 104 -39.55 78.45 3.68
C SER A 104 -38.76 77.33 4.31
N VAL A 105 -39.01 76.11 3.89
CA VAL A 105 -38.21 74.90 4.20
C VAL A 105 -36.85 75.11 3.53
N GLY A 106 -35.88 75.50 4.34
CA GLY A 106 -34.48 75.78 3.86
C GLY A 106 -33.76 74.49 3.50
N ALA A 107 -32.59 74.61 2.89
CA ALA A 107 -31.72 73.49 2.48
C ALA A 107 -31.20 72.60 3.66
N TYR A 108 -31.50 72.99 4.89
CA TYR A 108 -31.03 72.26 6.11
C TYR A 108 -32.02 71.21 6.64
N TRP A 109 -33.17 71.03 5.99
CA TRP A 109 -34.11 70.00 6.42
C TRP A 109 -33.84 68.65 5.72
N PRO A 110 -33.98 67.55 6.45
CA PRO A 110 -33.83 66.23 5.84
C PRO A 110 -34.89 66.04 4.72
N PRO A 111 -34.70 65.08 3.85
CA PRO A 111 -35.70 64.76 2.83
C PRO A 111 -37.06 64.51 3.50
N PRO A 112 -38.19 64.89 2.86
CA PRO A 112 -39.51 64.76 3.45
C PRO A 112 -39.80 63.32 3.84
N ALA A 113 -40.36 63.08 5.03
CA ALA A 113 -40.75 61.76 5.52
C ALA A 113 -41.92 61.19 4.65
N SER A 114 -42.75 62.09 4.09
CA SER A 114 -43.79 61.69 3.12
C SER A 114 -44.21 62.89 2.28
N SER A 115 -44.52 62.62 1.01
CA SER A 115 -45.29 63.59 0.18
C SER A 115 -46.77 63.50 0.56
N LEU A 116 -47.42 64.64 0.69
CA LEU A 116 -48.87 64.75 0.94
C LEU A 116 -49.54 64.92 -0.42
N VAL A 117 -50.40 63.94 -0.78
CA VAL A 117 -51.03 63.87 -2.12
C VAL A 117 -52.54 63.74 -1.95
N VAL A 118 -53.30 64.50 -2.74
CA VAL A 118 -54.75 64.42 -2.85
C VAL A 118 -55.08 64.03 -4.28
N GLY A 119 -55.64 62.86 -4.46
CA GLY A 119 -55.76 62.27 -5.79
C GLY A 119 -54.37 62.07 -6.42
N GLU A 120 -54.13 62.64 -7.60
CA GLU A 120 -52.83 62.60 -8.28
C GLU A 120 -51.97 63.85 -8.04
N THR A 121 -52.52 64.85 -7.30
CA THR A 121 -51.85 66.16 -7.12
C THR A 121 -51.13 66.18 -5.77
N ARG A 122 -49.83 66.49 -5.80
CA ARG A 122 -49.06 66.78 -4.58
C ARG A 122 -49.48 68.12 -4.03
N VAL A 123 -49.96 68.16 -2.78
CA VAL A 123 -50.44 69.36 -2.07
C VAL A 123 -49.45 69.88 -1.02
N GLY A 124 -48.50 69.04 -0.62
CA GLY A 124 -47.47 69.44 0.36
C GLY A 124 -46.50 68.32 0.69
N SER A 125 -45.72 68.56 1.75
CA SER A 125 -44.73 67.59 2.26
C SER A 125 -44.72 67.59 3.79
N LEU A 126 -44.57 66.40 4.34
CA LEU A 126 -44.40 66.14 5.77
C LEU A 126 -42.93 65.99 6.07
N PHE A 127 -42.46 66.79 7.00
CA PHE A 127 -41.12 66.74 7.56
C PHE A 127 -41.22 66.34 9.03
N VAL A 128 -40.24 65.62 9.51
CA VAL A 128 -40.09 65.27 10.92
C VAL A 128 -38.69 65.66 11.34
N ASP A 129 -38.53 66.30 12.48
CA ASP A 129 -37.21 66.63 12.97
C ASP A 129 -36.37 65.36 13.12
N PRO A 130 -35.14 65.38 12.61
CA PRO A 130 -34.32 64.21 12.66
C PRO A 130 -34.24 63.67 14.09
N ILE A 131 -34.72 62.46 14.26
CA ILE A 131 -34.57 61.71 15.49
C ILE A 131 -33.05 61.64 15.73
N PRO A 132 -32.50 62.17 16.85
CA PRO A 132 -31.11 61.89 17.16
C PRO A 132 -30.92 60.35 17.03
N PRO A 133 -29.81 59.88 16.41
CA PRO A 133 -29.60 58.42 16.32
C PRO A 133 -29.85 57.87 17.73
N PRO A 134 -30.78 56.90 17.89
CA PRO A 134 -31.06 56.41 19.23
C PRO A 134 -29.75 56.02 19.85
N ASP A 135 -29.51 56.44 21.09
CA ASP A 135 -28.44 55.85 21.90
C ASP A 135 -28.57 54.35 21.69
N PRO A 136 -27.44 53.64 21.43
CA PRO A 136 -27.51 52.23 21.09
C PRO A 136 -28.42 51.55 22.08
N ASN A 137 -29.69 51.32 21.65
CA ASN A 137 -30.75 50.84 22.52
C ASN A 137 -30.27 49.53 23.16
N GLU A 138 -30.56 49.33 24.44
CA GLU A 138 -30.28 48.06 25.15
C GLU A 138 -30.59 46.86 24.30
N ALA A 139 -31.58 46.96 23.43
CA ALA A 139 -31.98 45.94 22.45
C ALA A 139 -30.89 45.69 21.36
N GLU A 140 -30.25 46.72 20.85
CA GLU A 140 -29.16 46.57 19.86
C GLU A 140 -27.90 45.95 20.50
N VAL A 141 -27.53 46.41 21.69
CA VAL A 141 -26.41 45.83 22.44
C VAL A 141 -26.70 44.39 22.83
N ALA A 142 -27.95 44.08 23.26
CA ALA A 142 -28.39 42.72 23.57
C ALA A 142 -28.37 41.82 22.34
N PHE A 143 -28.83 42.29 21.17
CA PHE A 143 -28.79 41.57 19.91
C PHE A 143 -27.37 41.27 19.45
N LEU A 144 -26.51 42.26 19.36
CA LEU A 144 -25.14 42.09 18.95
C LEU A 144 -24.35 41.20 19.92
N SER A 145 -24.61 41.31 21.22
CA SER A 145 -24.02 40.43 22.23
C SER A 145 -24.52 38.99 22.10
N GLY A 146 -25.79 38.79 21.76
CA GLY A 146 -26.38 37.49 21.47
C GLY A 146 -25.73 36.82 20.23
N VAL A 147 -25.62 37.56 19.14
CA VAL A 147 -24.93 37.09 17.92
C VAL A 147 -23.48 36.70 18.21
N ARG A 148 -22.74 37.59 18.94
CA ARG A 148 -21.35 37.29 19.33
C ARG A 148 -21.24 36.06 20.21
N ARG A 149 -22.14 35.86 21.17
CA ARG A 149 -22.16 34.65 22.03
C ARG A 149 -22.43 33.40 21.20
N SER A 150 -23.39 33.45 20.27
CA SER A 150 -23.71 32.32 19.38
C SER A 150 -22.53 31.95 18.48
N LEU A 151 -21.82 32.93 17.93
CA LEU A 151 -20.60 32.72 17.13
C LEU A 151 -19.47 32.08 17.94
N LEU A 152 -19.24 32.56 19.18
CA LEU A 152 -18.23 31.99 20.07
C LEU A 152 -18.58 30.54 20.47
N PHE A 153 -19.86 30.27 20.72
CA PHE A 153 -20.30 28.91 21.04
C PHE A 153 -20.14 27.96 19.83
N GLY A 154 -20.53 28.42 18.64
CA GLY A 154 -20.31 27.70 17.39
C GLY A 154 -18.83 27.43 17.11
N ALA A 155 -17.95 28.39 17.36
CA ALA A 155 -16.50 28.26 17.26
C ALA A 155 -15.96 27.17 18.21
N GLY A 156 -16.42 27.18 19.46
CA GLY A 156 -16.05 26.17 20.46
C GLY A 156 -16.43 24.76 20.03
N ILE A 157 -17.66 24.57 19.53
CA ILE A 157 -18.12 23.26 19.02
C ILE A 157 -17.28 22.83 17.81
N ALA A 158 -17.05 23.75 16.86
CA ALA A 158 -16.24 23.43 15.67
C ALA A 158 -14.82 23.01 16.03
N CYS A 159 -14.17 23.70 16.97
CA CYS A 159 -12.85 23.31 17.49
C CYS A 159 -12.87 21.94 18.16
N LEU A 160 -13.87 21.65 18.98
CA LEU A 160 -14.01 20.35 19.63
C LEU A 160 -14.14 19.21 18.58
N VAL A 161 -15.01 19.39 17.60
CA VAL A 161 -15.20 18.43 16.50
C VAL A 161 -13.89 18.23 15.72
N ALA A 162 -13.18 19.32 15.39
CA ALA A 162 -11.89 19.26 14.70
C ALA A 162 -10.86 18.44 15.49
N VAL A 163 -10.78 18.63 16.79
CA VAL A 163 -9.87 17.86 17.66
C VAL A 163 -10.24 16.36 17.64
N VAL A 164 -11.53 16.03 17.81
CA VAL A 164 -12.00 14.64 17.81
C VAL A 164 -11.70 13.95 16.47
N VAL A 165 -12.00 14.62 15.35
CA VAL A 165 -11.73 14.10 14.00
C VAL A 165 -10.22 13.90 13.80
N THR A 166 -9.40 14.87 14.21
CA THR A 166 -7.93 14.76 14.07
C THR A 166 -7.36 13.61 14.91
N LEU A 167 -7.83 13.44 16.14
CA LEU A 167 -7.41 12.31 16.98
C LEU A 167 -7.84 10.96 16.36
N GLY A 168 -9.06 10.88 15.83
CA GLY A 168 -9.55 9.71 15.10
C GLY A 168 -8.70 9.38 13.87
N LEU A 169 -8.40 10.38 13.04
CA LEU A 169 -7.58 10.22 11.84
C LEU A 169 -6.13 9.82 12.18
N SER A 170 -5.58 10.46 13.24
CA SER A 170 -4.25 10.15 13.74
C SER A 170 -4.13 8.69 14.21
N SER A 171 -5.15 8.15 14.86
CA SER A 171 -5.14 6.76 15.33
C SER A 171 -5.34 5.75 14.19
N ARG A 172 -6.14 6.09 13.18
CA ARG A 172 -6.47 5.18 12.06
C ARG A 172 -5.43 5.19 10.94
N ILE A 173 -4.74 6.30 10.72
CA ILE A 173 -3.80 6.43 9.60
C ILE A 173 -2.36 6.60 10.09
N VAL A 174 -2.09 7.59 10.95
CA VAL A 174 -0.71 7.97 11.27
C VAL A 174 -0.02 6.88 12.12
N ARG A 175 -0.70 6.33 13.12
CA ARG A 175 -0.12 5.26 13.97
C ARG A 175 0.27 4.00 13.19
N PRO A 176 -0.61 3.42 12.35
CA PRO A 176 -0.24 2.25 11.54
C PRO A 176 0.94 2.52 10.60
N VAL A 177 0.97 3.68 9.96
CA VAL A 177 2.10 4.06 9.07
C VAL A 177 3.41 4.20 9.85
N GLU A 178 3.38 4.80 11.05
CA GLU A 178 4.55 4.82 11.94
C GLU A 178 5.01 3.41 12.33
N GLN A 179 4.08 2.51 12.64
CA GLN A 179 4.40 1.11 12.97
C GLN A 179 5.03 0.38 11.78
N LEU A 180 4.51 0.58 10.57
CA LEU A 180 5.10 0.05 9.34
C LEU A 180 6.52 0.59 9.12
N THR A 181 6.72 1.88 9.31
CA THR A 181 8.04 2.51 9.19
C THR A 181 9.05 1.94 10.20
N VAL A 182 8.64 1.79 11.45
CA VAL A 182 9.50 1.20 12.49
C VAL A 182 9.81 -0.26 12.18
N ALA A 183 8.81 -1.04 11.72
CA ALA A 183 9.02 -2.42 11.35
C ALA A 183 9.97 -2.55 10.15
N ALA A 184 9.86 -1.66 9.15
CA ALA A 184 10.78 -1.62 8.01
C ALA A 184 12.23 -1.32 8.44
N TRP A 185 12.45 -0.37 9.34
CA TRP A 185 13.79 -0.10 9.90
C TRP A 185 14.36 -1.26 10.72
N ARG A 186 13.49 -2.01 11.44
CA ARG A 186 13.95 -3.22 12.13
C ARG A 186 14.39 -4.30 11.14
N MET A 187 13.63 -4.46 10.04
CA MET A 187 14.00 -5.38 8.96
C MET A 187 15.32 -4.99 8.28
N GLU A 188 15.54 -3.70 7.99
CA GLU A 188 16.81 -3.18 7.45
C GLU A 188 17.99 -3.56 8.36
N LYS A 189 17.80 -3.53 9.68
CA LYS A 189 18.82 -3.94 10.66
C LYS A 189 18.93 -5.46 10.86
N GLY A 190 18.22 -6.25 10.06
CA GLY A 190 18.30 -7.72 10.09
C GLY A 190 17.28 -8.41 11.01
N ASP A 191 16.37 -7.68 11.66
CA ASP A 191 15.30 -8.28 12.43
C ASP A 191 14.12 -8.66 11.52
N LEU A 192 14.22 -9.81 10.90
CA LEU A 192 13.19 -10.35 9.99
C LEU A 192 11.96 -10.91 10.72
N THR A 193 11.93 -10.87 12.06
CA THR A 193 10.78 -11.30 12.85
C THR A 193 9.76 -10.17 13.07
N ALA A 194 10.13 -8.93 12.72
CA ALA A 194 9.24 -7.78 12.86
C ALA A 194 7.96 -7.98 12.05
N ARG A 195 6.80 -7.84 12.72
CA ARG A 195 5.47 -7.90 12.10
C ARG A 195 4.64 -6.71 12.55
N VAL A 196 3.73 -6.29 11.69
CA VAL A 196 2.82 -5.19 11.97
C VAL A 196 1.40 -5.73 12.14
N HIS A 197 0.79 -5.43 13.29
CA HIS A 197 -0.58 -5.83 13.59
C HIS A 197 -1.51 -4.65 13.37
N VAL A 198 -2.14 -4.60 12.20
CA VAL A 198 -3.14 -3.59 11.83
C VAL A 198 -4.49 -4.28 11.63
N HIS A 199 -5.48 -3.88 12.44
CA HIS A 199 -6.85 -4.42 12.38
C HIS A 199 -7.74 -3.52 11.50
N SER A 200 -7.27 -3.08 10.36
CA SER A 200 -8.05 -2.30 9.41
C SER A 200 -8.38 -3.14 8.17
N LYS A 201 -9.55 -2.90 7.58
CA LYS A 201 -9.99 -3.53 6.32
C LYS A 201 -9.81 -2.61 5.11
N ASP A 202 -9.22 -1.43 5.33
CA ASP A 202 -8.91 -0.43 4.32
C ASP A 202 -7.54 -0.68 3.65
N GLU A 203 -7.08 0.30 2.88
CA GLU A 203 -5.80 0.26 2.15
C GLU A 203 -4.61 0.13 3.11
N ILE A 204 -4.72 0.66 4.33
CA ILE A 204 -3.68 0.53 5.37
C ILE A 204 -3.60 -0.93 5.86
N GLY A 205 -4.73 -1.58 6.02
CA GLY A 205 -4.79 -3.01 6.33
C GLY A 205 -4.17 -3.86 5.22
N GLN A 206 -4.50 -3.58 3.95
CA GLN A 206 -3.90 -4.26 2.80
C GLN A 206 -2.38 -4.06 2.74
N LEU A 207 -1.90 -2.84 2.98
CA LEU A 207 -0.47 -2.54 3.04
C LEU A 207 0.24 -3.32 4.15
N ALA A 208 -0.37 -3.42 5.34
CA ALA A 208 0.19 -4.20 6.45
C ALA A 208 0.26 -5.70 6.13
N HIS A 209 -0.77 -6.25 5.46
CA HIS A 209 -0.74 -7.64 4.99
C HIS A 209 0.35 -7.87 3.95
N ALA A 210 0.48 -6.99 2.96
CA ALA A 210 1.52 -7.09 1.94
C ALA A 210 2.93 -7.00 2.57
N PHE A 211 3.13 -6.07 3.52
CA PHE A 211 4.37 -5.95 4.27
C PHE A 211 4.71 -7.23 5.04
N ASN A 212 3.74 -7.81 5.76
CA ASN A 212 3.96 -9.04 6.52
C ASN A 212 4.25 -10.24 5.60
N ALA A 213 3.58 -10.34 4.45
CA ALA A 213 3.87 -11.37 3.44
C ALA A 213 5.29 -11.25 2.88
N MET A 214 5.74 -10.02 2.58
CA MET A 214 7.11 -9.75 2.16
C MET A 214 8.12 -10.11 3.27
N ALA A 215 7.83 -9.73 4.52
CA ALA A 215 8.67 -10.05 5.68
C ALA A 215 8.79 -11.56 5.90
N GLU A 216 7.71 -12.30 5.69
CA GLU A 216 7.71 -13.77 5.78
C GLU A 216 8.57 -14.39 4.69
N SER A 217 8.38 -13.96 3.44
CA SER A 217 9.17 -14.45 2.31
C SER A 217 10.67 -14.19 2.52
N LEU A 218 11.03 -12.99 3.00
CA LEU A 218 12.42 -12.63 3.25
C LEU A 218 13.02 -13.45 4.41
N ALA A 219 12.25 -13.70 5.47
CA ALA A 219 12.67 -14.53 6.59
C ALA A 219 12.91 -15.98 6.15
N GLN A 220 12.02 -16.53 5.31
CA GLN A 220 12.18 -17.86 4.74
C GLN A 220 13.42 -17.96 3.84
N GLN A 221 13.64 -16.97 2.96
CA GLN A 221 14.83 -16.93 2.10
C GLN A 221 16.12 -16.87 2.92
N GLU A 222 16.18 -16.02 3.95
CA GLU A 222 17.36 -15.92 4.81
C GLU A 222 17.59 -17.20 5.62
N GLN A 223 16.53 -17.87 6.08
CA GLN A 223 16.64 -19.15 6.76
C GLN A 223 17.18 -20.24 5.83
N LEU A 224 16.65 -20.29 4.60
CA LEU A 224 17.14 -21.21 3.56
C LEU A 224 18.62 -20.94 3.23
N ARG A 225 19.01 -19.67 3.13
CA ARG A 225 20.40 -19.27 2.90
C ARG A 225 21.34 -19.67 4.05
N ARG A 226 20.91 -19.50 5.29
CA ARG A 226 21.70 -19.91 6.48
C ARG A 226 21.84 -21.43 6.54
N ASN A 227 20.78 -22.16 6.29
CA ASN A 227 20.83 -23.63 6.23
C ASN A 227 21.80 -24.10 5.16
N LEU A 228 21.73 -23.50 3.95
CA LEU A 228 22.66 -23.81 2.86
C LEU A 228 24.12 -23.63 3.27
N VAL A 229 24.46 -22.49 3.86
CA VAL A 229 25.85 -22.23 4.32
C VAL A 229 26.28 -23.25 5.37
N GLY A 230 25.38 -23.61 6.31
CA GLY A 230 25.66 -24.63 7.30
C GLY A 230 25.90 -26.03 6.71
N ASP A 231 25.04 -26.42 5.77
CA ASP A 231 25.14 -27.73 5.10
C ASP A 231 26.40 -27.82 4.23
N VAL A 232 26.69 -26.76 3.45
CA VAL A 232 27.94 -26.67 2.66
C VAL A 232 29.18 -26.79 3.55
N ALA A 233 29.21 -26.06 4.67
CA ALA A 233 30.35 -26.13 5.58
C ALA A 233 30.52 -27.53 6.18
N HIS A 234 29.42 -28.24 6.44
CA HIS A 234 29.44 -29.59 6.96
C HIS A 234 29.97 -30.58 5.92
N GLU A 235 29.43 -30.55 4.70
CA GLU A 235 29.79 -31.46 3.61
C GLU A 235 31.23 -31.24 3.07
N LEU A 236 31.74 -30.04 3.16
CA LEU A 236 33.16 -29.75 2.85
C LEU A 236 34.09 -30.16 3.97
N ARG A 237 33.71 -30.07 5.24
CA ARG A 237 34.56 -30.38 6.38
C ARG A 237 34.95 -31.86 6.43
N THR A 238 34.02 -32.76 6.09
CA THR A 238 34.25 -34.21 6.16
C THR A 238 35.41 -34.68 5.25
N PRO A 239 35.38 -34.46 3.92
CA PRO A 239 36.48 -34.88 3.04
C PRO A 239 37.78 -34.15 3.35
N LEU A 240 37.75 -32.88 3.77
CA LEU A 240 38.93 -32.14 4.21
C LEU A 240 39.54 -32.77 5.46
N THR A 241 38.73 -33.23 6.41
CA THR A 241 39.24 -33.93 7.62
C THR A 241 39.84 -35.26 7.26
N ASN A 242 39.26 -36.02 6.33
CA ASN A 242 39.78 -37.29 5.84
C ASN A 242 41.14 -37.07 5.14
N LEU A 243 41.20 -36.13 4.20
CA LEU A 243 42.45 -35.76 3.51
C LEU A 243 43.54 -35.40 4.51
N ARG A 244 43.23 -34.54 5.48
CA ARG A 244 44.17 -34.15 6.52
C ARG A 244 44.60 -35.36 7.36
N GLY A 245 43.68 -36.22 7.76
CA GLY A 245 43.98 -37.42 8.53
C GLY A 245 44.88 -38.39 7.79
N TYR A 246 44.65 -38.64 6.49
CA TYR A 246 45.52 -39.47 5.68
C TYR A 246 46.94 -38.87 5.57
N LEU A 247 47.05 -37.55 5.35
CA LEU A 247 48.34 -36.87 5.24
C LEU A 247 49.10 -36.83 6.57
N GLU A 248 48.39 -36.59 7.70
CA GLU A 248 48.99 -36.61 9.05
C GLU A 248 49.48 -38.03 9.39
N ALA A 249 48.67 -39.06 9.12
CA ALA A 249 49.06 -40.46 9.38
C ALA A 249 50.27 -40.90 8.51
N ALA A 250 50.34 -40.43 7.27
CA ALA A 250 51.49 -40.68 6.41
C ALA A 250 52.75 -39.93 6.91
N ARG A 251 52.59 -38.66 7.32
CA ARG A 251 53.70 -37.87 7.87
C ARG A 251 54.25 -38.48 9.15
N ASP A 252 53.36 -38.99 10.02
CA ASP A 252 53.75 -39.55 11.31
C ASP A 252 54.20 -41.04 11.18
N GLY A 253 54.29 -41.57 9.94
CA GLY A 253 54.74 -42.94 9.65
C GLY A 253 53.75 -44.03 10.00
N LEU A 254 52.47 -43.67 10.31
CA LEU A 254 51.41 -44.62 10.65
C LEU A 254 50.81 -45.28 9.40
N LEU A 255 50.86 -44.56 8.26
CA LEU A 255 50.46 -45.11 6.94
C LEU A 255 51.67 -45.05 6.01
N LYS A 256 51.83 -46.12 5.21
CA LYS A 256 52.86 -46.14 4.17
C LYS A 256 52.38 -45.25 2.99
N PRO A 257 53.24 -44.40 2.41
CA PRO A 257 52.94 -43.67 1.19
C PRO A 257 52.99 -44.58 -0.03
N ASP A 258 51.96 -45.45 -0.14
CA ASP A 258 51.81 -46.40 -1.24
C ASP A 258 50.71 -45.91 -2.25
N ALA A 259 50.51 -46.70 -3.29
CA ALA A 259 49.51 -46.42 -4.31
C ALA A 259 48.08 -46.30 -3.73
N ALA A 260 47.75 -47.10 -2.73
CA ALA A 260 46.44 -47.07 -2.09
C ALA A 260 46.15 -45.75 -1.35
N LEU A 261 47.18 -45.19 -0.67
CA LEU A 261 47.06 -43.89 -0.03
C LEU A 261 46.84 -42.75 -1.09
N VAL A 262 47.61 -42.84 -2.19
CA VAL A 262 47.47 -41.87 -3.30
C VAL A 262 46.10 -41.96 -3.93
N ASP A 263 45.56 -43.17 -4.14
CA ASP A 263 44.23 -43.36 -4.68
C ASP A 263 43.15 -42.81 -3.72
N ASN A 264 43.24 -43.05 -2.41
CA ASN A 264 42.33 -42.50 -1.43
C ASN A 264 42.36 -40.95 -1.42
N LEU A 265 43.53 -40.34 -1.47
CA LEU A 265 43.67 -38.88 -1.54
C LEU A 265 43.12 -38.31 -2.84
N TYR A 266 43.32 -39.01 -3.96
CA TYR A 266 42.78 -38.65 -5.26
C TYR A 266 41.22 -38.71 -5.27
N GLU A 267 40.64 -39.79 -4.74
CA GLU A 267 39.18 -39.94 -4.61
C GLU A 267 38.56 -38.82 -3.78
N GLU A 268 39.13 -38.49 -2.61
CA GLU A 268 38.63 -37.39 -1.76
C GLU A 268 38.77 -36.01 -2.46
N THR A 269 39.84 -35.80 -3.21
CA THR A 269 40.05 -34.59 -3.99
C THR A 269 39.02 -34.45 -5.12
N MET A 270 38.75 -35.55 -5.82
CA MET A 270 37.71 -35.58 -6.87
C MET A 270 36.32 -35.41 -6.32
N LEU A 271 36.05 -35.90 -5.11
CA LEU A 271 34.78 -35.64 -4.40
C LEU A 271 34.60 -34.17 -4.08
N LEU A 272 35.66 -33.51 -3.54
CA LEU A 272 35.63 -32.07 -3.26
C LEU A 272 35.44 -31.25 -4.54
N SER A 273 36.12 -31.60 -5.62
CA SER A 273 35.98 -30.90 -6.92
C SER A 273 34.53 -31.01 -7.44
N ARG A 274 33.91 -32.18 -7.35
CA ARG A 274 32.51 -32.36 -7.72
C ARG A 274 31.58 -31.56 -6.84
N LEU A 275 31.76 -31.54 -5.51
CA LEU A 275 30.99 -30.75 -4.58
C LEU A 275 31.00 -29.26 -4.92
N VAL A 276 32.19 -28.72 -5.22
CA VAL A 276 32.35 -27.30 -5.59
C VAL A 276 31.61 -27.00 -6.90
N ALA A 277 31.72 -27.87 -7.92
CA ALA A 277 31.03 -27.71 -9.19
C ALA A 277 29.49 -27.77 -9.00
N ASP A 278 28.99 -28.72 -8.21
CA ASP A 278 27.58 -28.89 -7.88
C ASP A 278 27.02 -27.66 -7.14
N LEU A 279 27.80 -27.08 -6.23
CA LEU A 279 27.44 -25.84 -5.53
C LEU A 279 27.41 -24.61 -6.43
N GLN A 280 28.34 -24.53 -7.40
CA GLN A 280 28.32 -23.44 -8.39
C GLN A 280 27.08 -23.53 -9.29
N ASP A 281 26.75 -24.73 -9.79
CA ASP A 281 25.56 -24.96 -10.59
C ASP A 281 24.29 -24.62 -9.82
N LEU A 282 24.21 -25.03 -8.55
CA LEU A 282 23.08 -24.73 -7.68
C LEU A 282 22.92 -23.23 -7.43
N ALA A 283 24.04 -22.53 -7.13
CA ALA A 283 24.01 -21.09 -6.89
C ALA A 283 23.57 -20.30 -8.13
N GLN A 284 24.02 -20.69 -9.33
CA GLN A 284 23.60 -20.08 -10.59
C GLN A 284 22.12 -20.35 -10.89
N ALA A 285 21.66 -21.58 -10.64
CA ALA A 285 20.24 -21.93 -10.85
C ALA A 285 19.32 -21.13 -9.92
N GLU A 286 19.69 -20.98 -8.65
CA GLU A 286 18.91 -20.22 -7.67
C GLU A 286 18.87 -18.72 -7.93
N ALA A 287 19.98 -18.17 -8.43
CA ALA A 287 20.04 -16.77 -8.85
C ALA A 287 19.25 -16.50 -10.16
N GLY A 288 18.69 -17.54 -10.79
CA GLY A 288 18.06 -17.40 -12.11
C GLY A 288 19.08 -17.05 -13.21
N GLN A 289 20.37 -17.25 -12.93
CA GLN A 289 21.48 -16.88 -13.81
C GLN A 289 22.02 -18.09 -14.60
N LEU A 290 21.34 -19.24 -14.54
CA LEU A 290 21.73 -20.41 -15.29
C LEU A 290 21.57 -20.14 -16.79
N THR A 291 22.68 -19.87 -17.46
CA THR A 291 22.70 -19.67 -18.91
C THR A 291 22.69 -21.04 -19.59
N LEU A 292 21.60 -21.37 -20.31
CA LEU A 292 21.48 -22.58 -21.11
C LEU A 292 21.81 -22.28 -22.56
N ILE A 293 22.70 -23.06 -23.14
CA ILE A 293 22.98 -23.04 -24.59
C ILE A 293 22.07 -24.04 -25.26
N ARG A 294 20.79 -23.64 -25.46
CA ARG A 294 19.79 -24.50 -26.07
C ARG A 294 20.05 -24.65 -27.57
N GLN A 295 19.96 -25.87 -28.03
CA GLN A 295 20.03 -26.23 -29.44
C GLN A 295 19.19 -27.45 -29.75
N PRO A 296 18.73 -27.69 -30.97
CA PRO A 296 18.10 -28.93 -31.38
C PRO A 296 19.07 -30.09 -31.19
N ALA A 297 18.70 -31.04 -30.36
CA ALA A 297 19.58 -32.17 -30.01
C ALA A 297 18.81 -33.50 -30.07
N SER A 298 19.54 -34.54 -30.47
CA SER A 298 19.05 -35.91 -30.39
C SER A 298 19.24 -36.46 -28.98
N LEU A 299 18.11 -36.77 -28.32
CA LEU A 299 18.16 -37.40 -27.00
C LEU A 299 18.87 -38.76 -27.04
N ALA A 300 18.72 -39.54 -28.13
CA ALA A 300 19.41 -40.82 -28.30
C ALA A 300 20.94 -40.65 -28.27
N GLU A 301 21.47 -39.61 -28.89
CA GLU A 301 22.92 -39.31 -28.85
C GLU A 301 23.40 -38.94 -27.45
N ILE A 302 22.61 -38.12 -26.72
CA ILE A 302 22.96 -37.68 -25.35
C ILE A 302 22.98 -38.92 -24.42
N VAL A 303 21.93 -39.76 -24.50
CA VAL A 303 21.84 -40.99 -23.73
C VAL A 303 22.97 -41.94 -24.10
N GLY A 304 23.23 -42.15 -25.41
CA GLY A 304 24.32 -43.03 -25.86
C GLY A 304 25.68 -42.64 -25.35
N ARG A 305 26.03 -41.35 -25.41
CA ARG A 305 27.30 -40.82 -24.85
C ARG A 305 27.37 -40.98 -23.34
N THR A 306 26.28 -40.75 -22.62
CA THR A 306 26.27 -40.89 -21.16
C THR A 306 26.41 -42.31 -20.71
N VAL A 307 25.71 -43.22 -21.38
CA VAL A 307 25.79 -44.67 -21.13
C VAL A 307 27.18 -45.22 -21.41
N ALA A 308 27.80 -44.85 -22.54
CA ALA A 308 29.16 -45.31 -22.90
C ALA A 308 30.20 -44.95 -21.81
N VAL A 309 30.07 -43.81 -21.15
CA VAL A 309 30.95 -43.40 -20.04
C VAL A 309 30.73 -44.21 -18.78
N LEU A 310 29.48 -44.65 -18.50
CA LEU A 310 29.10 -45.32 -17.25
C LEU A 310 29.08 -46.86 -17.39
N GLN A 311 29.08 -47.40 -18.61
CA GLN A 311 29.08 -48.84 -18.87
C GLN A 311 30.18 -49.61 -18.13
N PRO A 312 31.47 -49.13 -18.13
CA PRO A 312 32.54 -49.86 -17.40
C PRO A 312 32.26 -49.97 -15.90
N GLN A 313 31.63 -48.91 -15.31
CA GLN A 313 31.28 -48.91 -13.88
C GLN A 313 30.11 -49.89 -13.59
N ALA A 314 29.12 -49.95 -14.48
CA ALA A 314 28.05 -50.91 -14.40
C ALA A 314 28.55 -52.36 -14.50
N ASP A 315 29.44 -52.63 -15.48
CA ASP A 315 30.06 -53.95 -15.69
C ASP A 315 30.91 -54.37 -14.49
N ALA A 316 31.74 -53.46 -13.95
CA ALA A 316 32.54 -53.73 -12.77
C ALA A 316 31.69 -54.08 -11.53
N LYS A 317 30.50 -53.52 -11.43
CA LYS A 317 29.54 -53.79 -10.35
C LYS A 317 28.61 -55.01 -10.67
N GLY A 318 28.69 -55.60 -11.86
CA GLY A 318 27.85 -56.70 -12.30
C GLY A 318 26.41 -56.30 -12.54
N LEU A 319 26.17 -55.08 -13.02
CA LEU A 319 24.83 -54.56 -13.30
C LEU A 319 24.54 -54.57 -14.79
N ILE A 320 23.28 -54.83 -15.16
CA ILE A 320 22.81 -54.78 -16.54
C ILE A 320 22.28 -53.38 -16.84
N LEU A 321 22.91 -52.67 -17.81
CA LEU A 321 22.46 -51.36 -18.26
C LEU A 321 21.74 -51.51 -19.61
N ARG A 322 20.42 -51.17 -19.65
CA ARG A 322 19.57 -51.28 -20.86
C ARG A 322 19.11 -49.94 -21.34
N VAL A 323 19.12 -49.75 -22.66
CA VAL A 323 18.62 -48.53 -23.30
C VAL A 323 17.47 -48.96 -24.24
N ALA A 324 16.28 -48.43 -23.99
CA ALA A 324 15.05 -48.70 -24.75
C ALA A 324 14.48 -47.36 -25.27
N LEU A 325 15.07 -46.83 -26.34
CA LEU A 325 14.63 -45.60 -26.97
C LEU A 325 13.96 -45.90 -28.32
N PRO A 326 12.79 -45.35 -28.64
CA PRO A 326 12.21 -45.40 -29.97
C PRO A 326 13.13 -44.75 -31.01
N SER A 327 13.18 -45.30 -32.19
CA SER A 327 14.04 -44.78 -33.28
C SER A 327 13.53 -43.48 -33.90
N ASP A 328 12.26 -43.11 -33.63
CA ASP A 328 11.55 -41.94 -34.16
C ASP A 328 11.36 -40.81 -33.13
N LEU A 329 12.19 -40.78 -32.06
CA LEU A 329 12.15 -39.73 -31.09
C LEU A 329 12.40 -38.37 -31.75
N PRO A 330 11.57 -37.35 -31.51
CA PRO A 330 11.78 -35.99 -32.03
C PRO A 330 13.01 -35.36 -31.38
N GLN A 331 13.59 -34.40 -32.08
CA GLN A 331 14.62 -33.51 -31.47
C GLN A 331 14.01 -32.65 -30.37
N VAL A 332 14.77 -32.44 -29.32
CA VAL A 332 14.42 -31.56 -28.19
C VAL A 332 15.31 -30.32 -28.20
N GLU A 333 14.74 -29.16 -27.84
CA GLU A 333 15.51 -27.91 -27.75
C GLU A 333 16.11 -27.75 -26.36
N VAL A 334 17.31 -28.28 -26.21
CA VAL A 334 17.97 -28.37 -24.90
C VAL A 334 19.44 -28.00 -24.98
N ASP A 335 20.05 -27.76 -23.83
CA ASP A 335 21.50 -27.80 -23.67
C ASP A 335 21.97 -29.25 -23.50
N PRO A 336 22.67 -29.83 -24.49
CA PRO A 336 23.02 -31.25 -24.46
C PRO A 336 23.98 -31.64 -23.32
N GLU A 337 24.82 -30.67 -22.89
CA GLU A 337 25.77 -30.92 -21.81
C GLU A 337 25.06 -30.98 -20.46
N ARG A 338 24.09 -30.08 -20.25
CA ARG A 338 23.24 -30.04 -19.05
C ARG A 338 22.29 -31.22 -18.96
N ILE A 339 21.69 -31.67 -20.07
CA ILE A 339 20.87 -32.87 -20.07
C ILE A 339 21.75 -34.13 -19.86
N GLY A 340 22.96 -34.13 -20.41
CA GLY A 340 23.94 -35.15 -20.08
C GLY A 340 24.28 -35.21 -18.59
N GLN A 341 24.36 -34.05 -17.91
CA GLN A 341 24.55 -33.95 -16.47
C GLN A 341 23.34 -34.52 -15.69
N VAL A 342 22.09 -34.22 -16.13
CA VAL A 342 20.86 -34.81 -15.57
C VAL A 342 20.94 -36.34 -15.61
N LEU A 343 21.25 -36.90 -16.78
CA LEU A 343 21.33 -38.35 -16.96
C LEU A 343 22.48 -38.95 -16.13
N ARG A 344 23.66 -38.34 -16.09
CA ARG A 344 24.76 -38.78 -15.23
C ARG A 344 24.35 -38.86 -13.77
N ASN A 345 23.67 -37.83 -13.24
CA ASN A 345 23.25 -37.78 -11.85
C ASN A 345 22.22 -38.89 -11.54
N LEU A 346 21.24 -39.12 -12.43
CA LEU A 346 20.24 -40.19 -12.27
C LEU A 346 20.89 -41.55 -12.33
N LEU A 347 21.78 -41.80 -13.32
CA LEU A 347 22.49 -43.06 -13.47
C LEU A 347 23.47 -43.36 -12.35
N HIS A 348 24.21 -42.34 -11.86
CA HIS A 348 25.05 -42.51 -10.68
C HIS A 348 24.25 -42.89 -9.44
N ASN A 349 23.08 -42.30 -9.27
CA ASN A 349 22.17 -42.65 -8.18
C ASN A 349 21.67 -44.12 -8.34
N ALA A 350 21.25 -44.53 -9.53
CA ALA A 350 20.87 -45.91 -9.82
C ALA A 350 22.01 -46.89 -9.58
N LEU A 351 23.22 -46.57 -10.07
CA LEU A 351 24.43 -47.39 -9.86
C LEU A 351 24.76 -47.52 -8.36
N ALA A 352 24.64 -46.46 -7.58
CA ALA A 352 24.94 -46.47 -6.14
C ALA A 352 24.00 -47.41 -5.35
N HIS A 353 22.71 -47.41 -5.70
CA HIS A 353 21.66 -48.04 -4.90
C HIS A 353 21.15 -49.40 -5.47
N THR A 354 21.68 -49.84 -6.61
CA THR A 354 21.35 -51.17 -7.18
C THR A 354 22.42 -52.17 -6.74
N PRO A 355 22.03 -53.30 -6.13
CA PRO A 355 22.97 -54.38 -5.79
C PRO A 355 23.44 -55.11 -7.03
N SER A 356 24.59 -55.82 -6.93
CA SER A 356 25.12 -56.64 -8.00
C SER A 356 24.07 -57.65 -8.51
N GLY A 357 24.02 -57.88 -9.82
CA GLY A 357 23.00 -58.67 -10.50
C GLY A 357 21.72 -57.94 -10.83
N GLY A 358 21.58 -56.66 -10.42
CA GLY A 358 20.43 -55.83 -10.74
C GLY A 358 20.47 -55.21 -12.14
N GLU A 359 19.40 -54.51 -12.48
CA GLU A 359 19.22 -53.90 -13.80
C GLU A 359 18.92 -52.40 -13.66
N ILE A 360 19.50 -51.61 -14.55
CA ILE A 360 19.18 -50.18 -14.73
C ILE A 360 18.71 -50.01 -16.17
N SER A 361 17.55 -49.38 -16.35
CA SER A 361 16.96 -49.16 -17.69
C SER A 361 16.66 -47.71 -17.93
N ILE A 362 16.97 -47.23 -19.14
CA ILE A 362 16.64 -45.90 -19.63
C ILE A 362 15.61 -46.06 -20.73
N ALA A 363 14.45 -45.43 -20.60
CA ALA A 363 13.43 -45.45 -21.64
C ALA A 363 12.97 -44.02 -21.93
N ALA A 364 12.47 -43.79 -23.15
CA ALA A 364 11.83 -42.52 -23.49
C ALA A 364 10.58 -42.75 -24.34
N CYS A 365 9.61 -41.89 -24.21
CA CYS A 365 8.42 -41.86 -25.08
C CYS A 365 7.98 -40.43 -25.31
N VAL A 366 7.16 -40.18 -26.32
CA VAL A 366 6.54 -38.88 -26.59
C VAL A 366 5.13 -38.89 -26.00
N ARG A 367 4.81 -37.87 -25.20
CA ARG A 367 3.48 -37.64 -24.66
C ARG A 367 3.16 -36.13 -24.68
N ASP A 368 2.01 -35.75 -25.23
CA ASP A 368 1.47 -34.39 -25.19
C ASP A 368 2.48 -33.26 -25.57
N GLN A 369 3.27 -33.47 -26.63
CA GLN A 369 4.34 -32.56 -27.09
C GLN A 369 5.57 -32.47 -26.17
N GLU A 370 5.75 -33.41 -25.28
CA GLU A 370 6.95 -33.55 -24.47
C GLU A 370 7.60 -34.93 -24.72
N VAL A 371 8.91 -34.96 -24.61
CA VAL A 371 9.64 -36.24 -24.51
C VAL A 371 9.77 -36.56 -23.03
N VAL A 372 9.17 -37.66 -22.63
CA VAL A 372 9.25 -38.20 -21.26
C VAL A 372 10.39 -39.19 -21.20
N VAL A 373 11.35 -38.99 -20.34
CA VAL A 373 12.53 -39.83 -20.12
C VAL A 373 12.43 -40.46 -18.74
N SER A 374 12.59 -41.77 -18.64
CA SER A 374 12.61 -42.48 -17.38
C SER A 374 13.92 -43.26 -17.20
N VAL A 375 14.47 -43.17 -16.00
CA VAL A 375 15.60 -43.98 -15.53
C VAL A 375 15.07 -44.84 -14.38
N ARG A 376 15.02 -46.14 -14.62
CA ARG A 376 14.54 -47.14 -13.65
C ARG A 376 15.67 -48.03 -13.19
N ASP A 377 15.71 -48.28 -11.89
CA ASP A 377 16.60 -49.22 -11.23
C ASP A 377 15.80 -50.32 -10.52
N THR A 378 16.46 -51.49 -10.29
CA THR A 378 15.92 -52.61 -9.47
C THR A 378 16.61 -52.63 -8.09
N GLY A 379 16.92 -51.44 -7.55
CA GLY A 379 17.64 -51.29 -6.31
C GLY A 379 16.78 -51.43 -5.05
N ILE A 380 17.29 -50.90 -3.95
CA ILE A 380 16.67 -51.00 -2.62
C ILE A 380 15.32 -50.27 -2.51
N GLY A 381 15.01 -49.35 -3.45
CA GLY A 381 13.84 -48.51 -3.39
C GLY A 381 13.92 -47.44 -2.31
N ILE A 382 12.84 -46.65 -2.21
CA ILE A 382 12.72 -45.49 -1.32
C ILE A 382 11.41 -45.61 -0.54
N GLU A 383 11.47 -45.41 0.79
CA GLU A 383 10.27 -45.41 1.64
C GLU A 383 9.37 -44.20 1.29
N PRO A 384 8.02 -44.38 1.34
CA PRO A 384 7.08 -43.32 0.95
C PRO A 384 7.27 -41.99 1.67
N GLU A 385 7.71 -42.02 2.92
CA GLU A 385 7.95 -40.81 3.75
C GLU A 385 9.11 -39.94 3.23
N HIS A 386 10.04 -40.53 2.46
CA HIS A 386 11.20 -39.86 1.91
C HIS A 386 10.94 -39.28 0.51
N LEU A 387 9.97 -39.82 -0.26
CA LEU A 387 9.70 -39.40 -1.65
C LEU A 387 9.48 -37.90 -1.84
N PRO A 388 8.73 -37.21 -0.98
CA PRO A 388 8.52 -35.77 -1.14
C PRO A 388 9.80 -34.93 -1.03
N ARG A 389 10.85 -35.49 -0.41
CA ARG A 389 12.07 -34.77 -0.01
C ARG A 389 13.31 -35.20 -0.80
N VAL A 390 13.25 -36.21 -1.67
CA VAL A 390 14.44 -36.69 -2.38
C VAL A 390 15.09 -35.66 -3.31
N PHE A 391 14.35 -34.63 -3.70
CA PHE A 391 14.85 -33.51 -4.51
C PHE A 391 15.30 -32.30 -3.65
N ASP A 392 15.17 -32.41 -2.31
CA ASP A 392 15.66 -31.36 -1.40
C ASP A 392 17.19 -31.40 -1.33
N ARG A 393 17.80 -30.26 -1.11
CA ARG A 393 19.26 -30.10 -1.03
C ARG A 393 19.79 -30.88 0.16
N PHE A 394 20.93 -31.58 -0.04
CA PHE A 394 21.63 -32.36 0.98
C PHE A 394 20.74 -33.42 1.66
N TYR A 395 19.56 -33.70 1.06
CA TYR A 395 18.68 -34.72 1.60
C TYR A 395 19.20 -36.12 1.29
N ARG A 396 19.25 -36.96 2.33
CA ARG A 396 19.70 -38.36 2.22
C ARG A 396 18.85 -39.19 3.16
N VAL A 397 18.41 -40.36 2.67
CA VAL A 397 17.59 -41.31 3.45
C VAL A 397 18.41 -41.94 4.58
N ASP A 398 19.70 -42.26 4.34
CA ASP A 398 20.59 -42.84 5.34
C ASP A 398 21.94 -42.15 5.34
N LYS A 399 22.24 -41.37 6.41
CA LYS A 399 23.50 -40.63 6.59
C LYS A 399 24.71 -41.52 6.86
N SER A 400 24.50 -42.76 7.31
CA SER A 400 25.59 -43.66 7.72
C SER A 400 26.15 -44.51 6.60
N ARG A 401 25.31 -45.06 5.72
CA ARG A 401 25.71 -45.91 4.57
C ARG A 401 26.29 -45.13 3.40
N SER A 402 25.98 -43.90 3.32
CA SER A 402 26.26 -43.09 2.12
C SER A 402 27.69 -42.52 2.05
N ARG A 403 28.52 -42.70 3.08
CA ARG A 403 29.98 -42.39 2.98
C ARG A 403 30.69 -43.28 2.00
N GLN A 404 30.22 -44.50 1.78
CA GLN A 404 30.78 -45.43 0.80
C GLN A 404 30.29 -45.19 -0.66
N THR A 405 29.19 -44.43 -0.85
CA THR A 405 28.63 -44.18 -2.18
C THR A 405 28.93 -42.77 -2.71
N GLY A 406 29.64 -41.92 -1.93
CA GLY A 406 30.27 -40.67 -2.42
C GLY A 406 29.34 -39.53 -2.86
N GLY A 407 28.07 -39.52 -2.49
CA GLY A 407 27.13 -38.47 -2.96
C GLY A 407 26.77 -37.44 -1.87
N ALA A 408 26.93 -36.14 -2.15
CA ALA A 408 26.62 -35.03 -1.25
C ALA A 408 25.10 -34.72 -1.11
N GLY A 409 24.21 -35.48 -1.73
CA GLY A 409 22.79 -35.19 -1.75
C GLY A 409 22.39 -33.96 -2.61
N LEU A 410 23.28 -33.51 -3.49
CA LEU A 410 23.01 -32.41 -4.42
C LEU A 410 22.57 -32.89 -5.81
N GLY A 411 22.92 -34.10 -6.23
CA GLY A 411 22.70 -34.60 -7.61
C GLY A 411 21.22 -34.54 -8.03
N LEU A 412 20.27 -34.99 -7.18
CA LEU A 412 18.84 -34.94 -7.51
C LEU A 412 18.28 -33.51 -7.47
N THR A 413 18.77 -32.63 -6.61
CA THR A 413 18.41 -31.24 -6.61
C THR A 413 18.85 -30.57 -7.92
N ILE A 414 20.07 -30.84 -8.39
CA ILE A 414 20.58 -30.35 -9.68
C ILE A 414 19.73 -30.89 -10.84
N VAL A 415 19.36 -32.16 -10.82
CA VAL A 415 18.41 -32.74 -11.80
C VAL A 415 17.15 -31.90 -11.88
N LYS A 416 16.50 -31.63 -10.75
CA LYS A 416 15.29 -30.80 -10.69
C LYS A 416 15.50 -29.41 -11.25
N GLN A 417 16.56 -28.74 -10.84
CA GLN A 417 16.87 -27.38 -11.31
C GLN A 417 17.12 -27.32 -12.82
N LEU A 418 17.94 -28.23 -13.33
CA LEU A 418 18.26 -28.28 -14.76
C LEU A 418 17.03 -28.60 -15.60
N VAL A 419 16.21 -29.56 -15.18
CA VAL A 419 15.00 -29.94 -15.90
C VAL A 419 13.97 -28.80 -15.91
N VAL A 420 13.75 -28.15 -14.76
CA VAL A 420 12.88 -26.98 -14.66
C VAL A 420 13.39 -25.81 -15.50
N ALA A 421 14.71 -25.57 -15.50
CA ALA A 421 15.32 -24.54 -16.36
C ALA A 421 15.12 -24.82 -17.86
N HIS A 422 14.95 -26.10 -18.27
CA HIS A 422 14.59 -26.48 -19.64
C HIS A 422 13.09 -26.41 -19.92
N GLY A 423 12.24 -26.08 -18.92
CA GLY A 423 10.79 -26.01 -19.03
C GLY A 423 10.09 -27.35 -18.83
N GLY A 424 10.80 -28.38 -18.33
CA GLY A 424 10.28 -29.69 -18.02
C GLY A 424 9.89 -29.87 -16.54
N THR A 425 9.45 -31.07 -16.22
CA THR A 425 9.10 -31.51 -14.86
C THR A 425 9.88 -32.78 -14.50
N VAL A 426 10.07 -33.03 -13.19
CA VAL A 426 10.71 -34.22 -12.67
C VAL A 426 9.82 -34.89 -11.62
N SER A 427 9.77 -36.21 -11.62
CA SER A 427 9.03 -37.00 -10.65
C SER A 427 9.79 -38.26 -10.28
N VAL A 428 9.38 -38.91 -9.20
CA VAL A 428 9.90 -40.20 -8.75
C VAL A 428 8.78 -41.11 -8.29
N GLU A 429 8.87 -42.35 -8.69
CA GLU A 429 8.04 -43.45 -8.20
C GLU A 429 8.96 -44.55 -7.66
N SER A 430 8.72 -45.01 -6.43
CA SER A 430 9.56 -46.02 -5.83
C SER A 430 8.78 -46.83 -4.80
N LYS A 431 9.20 -48.08 -4.63
CA LYS A 431 8.73 -48.98 -3.57
C LYS A 431 9.92 -49.69 -2.94
N PRO A 432 9.99 -49.80 -1.62
CA PRO A 432 11.04 -50.54 -0.92
C PRO A 432 11.20 -51.95 -1.47
N GLY A 433 12.43 -52.35 -1.79
CA GLY A 433 12.78 -53.66 -2.35
C GLY A 433 12.39 -53.89 -3.82
N GLN A 434 11.77 -52.91 -4.51
CA GLN A 434 11.37 -53.03 -5.92
C GLN A 434 12.09 -52.04 -6.85
N GLY A 435 12.95 -51.17 -6.27
CA GLY A 435 13.68 -50.14 -6.99
C GLY A 435 12.95 -48.82 -7.15
N SER A 436 13.50 -47.96 -7.95
CA SER A 436 12.99 -46.61 -8.19
C SER A 436 12.90 -46.29 -9.68
N THR A 437 11.99 -45.40 -10.04
CA THR A 437 11.86 -44.85 -11.39
C THR A 437 11.83 -43.32 -11.29
N PHE A 438 12.88 -42.69 -11.79
CA PHE A 438 12.97 -41.23 -11.91
C PHE A 438 12.57 -40.85 -13.33
N THR A 439 11.61 -39.94 -13.45
CA THR A 439 11.05 -39.51 -14.74
C THR A 439 11.22 -38.00 -14.88
N PHE A 440 11.67 -37.53 -16.04
CA PHE A 440 11.69 -36.13 -16.37
C PHE A 440 11.14 -35.86 -17.77
N THR A 441 10.62 -34.65 -18.01
CA THR A 441 10.06 -34.22 -19.29
C THR A 441 10.91 -33.15 -19.93
N LEU A 442 10.94 -33.15 -21.28
CA LEU A 442 11.59 -32.10 -22.07
C LEU A 442 10.62 -31.66 -23.18
N PRO A 443 10.47 -30.34 -23.44
CA PRO A 443 9.62 -29.86 -24.52
C PRO A 443 10.19 -30.24 -25.87
N VAL A 444 9.32 -30.71 -26.78
CA VAL A 444 9.68 -31.01 -28.19
C VAL A 444 9.87 -29.70 -28.95
N VAL A 445 10.82 -29.68 -29.87
CA VAL A 445 10.99 -28.53 -30.82
C VAL A 445 9.69 -28.38 -31.61
N ARG A 446 9.03 -27.21 -31.45
CA ARG A 446 7.91 -26.89 -32.35
C ARG A 446 8.45 -26.72 -33.76
N ARG A 447 8.11 -27.63 -34.67
CA ARG A 447 8.26 -27.37 -36.10
C ARG A 447 7.26 -26.25 -36.45
N ASN A 448 7.77 -25.05 -36.68
CA ASN A 448 7.03 -23.96 -37.33
C ASN A 448 6.71 -24.39 -38.77
#